data_2088011d63b63dc8bdcc4995f367d546
#
_entry.id   2088011d63b63dc8bdcc4995f367d546
#
_cell.length_a   1.000
_cell.length_b   1.000
_cell.length_c   1.000
_cell.angle_alpha   90.00
_cell.angle_beta   90.00
_cell.angle_gamma   90.00
#
_symmetry.space_group_name_H-M   'P 1'
#
loop_
_entity.id
_entity.type
_entity.pdbx_description
1 polymer ?
#
loop_
_entity_poly.entity_id
_entity_poly.type
_entity_poly.pdbx_seq_one_letter_code
_entity_poly.pdbx_strand_id
1 'polypeptide(L)'
;LRFGDGFNWKTSVRYDHARGAFVYQTPMQLIDTKGDNASAYNYMYSDAMGAQQKYDGRYVQTRMSCLNAGTIDELLFTSELSKSFSTSTLRVGMNEWYYDIDYCSNTTMYDQSVPEDGSYAVRLWDTNKNASVFYDFNKNASEYYKGHENKLALYITHDWDITPKLNAYYGVRLEWQRLKGENAAVKNADGEYVGRFADYYLGTTAADGTKIAPVNMKYDWLNY
;
A
#
# COMPACT_ATOMS: atom_id res chain seq x y z
N LEU A 1 0.18 -28.23 -25.59
CA LEU A 1 -0.18 -29.43 -26.34
C LEU A 1 -0.45 -29.05 -27.78
N ARG A 2 0.10 -29.79 -28.72
CA ARG A 2 -0.19 -29.67 -30.16
C ARG A 2 -1.00 -30.88 -30.60
N PHE A 3 -2.13 -30.61 -31.19
CA PHE A 3 -2.98 -31.64 -31.75
C PHE A 3 -2.86 -31.64 -33.29
N GLY A 4 -3.27 -32.68 -33.96
CA GLY A 4 -3.37 -32.70 -35.43
C GLY A 4 -4.22 -31.52 -35.94
N ASP A 5 -4.16 -31.29 -37.27
CA ASP A 5 -5.00 -30.31 -37.97
C ASP A 5 -4.82 -28.83 -37.50
N GLY A 6 -3.66 -28.46 -37.04
CA GLY A 6 -3.34 -27.07 -36.67
C GLY A 6 -3.92 -26.58 -35.32
N PHE A 7 -4.43 -27.47 -34.50
CA PHE A 7 -4.84 -27.11 -33.14
C PHE A 7 -3.65 -27.07 -32.19
N ASN A 8 -3.62 -26.04 -31.33
CA ASN A 8 -2.66 -25.89 -30.28
C ASN A 8 -3.34 -25.38 -29.01
N TRP A 9 -3.09 -26.05 -27.89
CA TRP A 9 -3.57 -25.63 -26.59
C TRP A 9 -2.41 -25.28 -25.69
N LYS A 10 -2.46 -24.07 -25.13
CA LYS A 10 -1.51 -23.55 -24.15
C LYS A 10 -2.24 -23.29 -22.84
N THR A 11 -1.66 -23.73 -21.75
CA THR A 11 -2.17 -23.43 -20.42
C THR A 11 -0.98 -23.11 -19.52
N SER A 12 -1.13 -22.15 -18.67
CA SER A 12 -0.18 -21.87 -17.59
C SER A 12 -0.92 -21.53 -16.29
N VAL A 13 -0.30 -21.93 -15.19
CA VAL A 13 -0.68 -21.57 -13.83
C VAL A 13 0.55 -21.00 -13.15
N ARG A 14 0.41 -19.88 -12.50
CA ARG A 14 1.45 -19.29 -11.68
C ARG A 14 0.85 -18.90 -10.34
N TYR A 15 1.52 -19.30 -9.29
CA TYR A 15 1.22 -18.87 -7.93
C TYR A 15 2.44 -18.14 -7.39
N ASP A 16 2.20 -16.97 -6.84
CA ASP A 16 3.21 -16.16 -6.17
C ASP A 16 2.74 -15.88 -4.75
N HIS A 17 3.65 -16.06 -3.81
CA HIS A 17 3.49 -15.64 -2.42
C HIS A 17 4.63 -14.70 -2.07
N ALA A 18 4.29 -13.51 -1.65
CA ALA A 18 5.27 -12.53 -1.20
C ALA A 18 4.92 -12.04 0.20
N ARG A 19 5.92 -11.97 1.06
CA ARG A 19 5.83 -11.36 2.38
C ARG A 19 6.99 -10.40 2.55
N GLY A 20 6.71 -9.20 2.97
CA GLY A 20 7.74 -8.19 3.14
C GLY A 20 7.37 -7.12 4.14
N ALA A 21 8.39 -6.46 4.65
CA ALA A 21 8.25 -5.25 5.43
C ALA A 21 9.40 -4.32 5.10
N PHE A 22 9.12 -3.03 5.11
CA PHE A 22 10.16 -2.02 4.99
C PHE A 22 9.84 -0.82 5.88
N VAL A 23 10.90 -0.18 6.36
CA VAL A 23 10.81 1.07 7.11
C VAL A 23 11.53 2.13 6.30
N TYR A 24 10.89 3.27 6.12
CA TYR A 24 11.55 4.43 5.55
C TYR A 24 11.34 5.66 6.43
N GLN A 25 12.27 6.58 6.33
CA GLN A 25 12.24 7.84 7.06
C GLN A 25 12.38 8.99 6.07
N THR A 26 11.50 9.97 6.18
CA THR A 26 11.51 11.16 5.33
C THR A 26 11.67 12.40 6.18
N PRO A 27 12.63 13.30 5.86
CA PRO A 27 12.68 14.62 6.46
C PRO A 27 11.46 15.44 6.02
N MET A 28 10.77 16.05 6.98
CA MET A 28 9.55 16.83 6.71
C MET A 28 9.82 18.32 6.82
N GLN A 29 10.16 18.80 7.99
CA GLN A 29 10.34 20.22 8.28
C GLN A 29 11.65 20.46 9.02
N LEU A 30 12.39 21.48 8.61
CA LEU A 30 13.52 22.01 9.36
C LEU A 30 13.05 23.23 10.16
N ILE A 31 13.26 23.20 11.46
CA ILE A 31 12.86 24.24 12.41
C ILE A 31 14.13 24.96 12.89
N ASP A 32 14.18 26.29 12.75
CA ASP A 32 15.20 27.13 13.35
C ASP A 32 14.74 27.57 14.75
N THR A 33 15.32 26.99 15.79
CA THR A 33 14.97 27.27 17.18
C THR A 33 15.56 28.58 17.68
N LYS A 34 16.37 29.27 16.88
CA LYS A 34 16.96 30.59 17.19
C LYS A 34 16.41 31.69 16.27
N GLY A 35 15.49 31.37 15.38
CA GLY A 35 14.83 32.31 14.46
C GLY A 35 13.75 33.14 15.14
N ASP A 36 12.92 33.80 14.33
CA ASP A 36 11.88 34.74 14.78
C ASP A 36 10.84 34.14 15.73
N ASN A 37 10.63 32.82 15.68
CA ASN A 37 9.70 32.10 16.55
C ASN A 37 10.40 31.28 17.65
N ALA A 38 11.63 31.63 18.03
CA ALA A 38 12.43 30.85 18.98
C ALA A 38 11.72 30.60 20.32
N SER A 39 10.92 31.57 20.80
CA SER A 39 10.17 31.45 22.06
C SER A 39 9.02 30.44 22.02
N ALA A 40 8.60 30.00 20.81
CA ALA A 40 7.55 29.03 20.64
C ALA A 40 8.02 27.60 20.96
N TYR A 41 9.33 27.35 21.05
CA TYR A 41 9.92 26.02 21.18
C TYR A 41 10.69 25.87 22.49
N ASN A 42 10.52 24.72 23.13
CA ASN A 42 11.33 24.34 24.30
C ASN A 42 11.67 22.85 24.20
N TYR A 43 12.68 22.55 23.39
CA TYR A 43 13.10 21.18 23.12
C TYR A 43 13.96 20.61 24.22
N MET A 44 13.67 19.34 24.53
CA MET A 44 14.38 18.51 25.50
C MET A 44 14.81 17.20 24.84
N TYR A 45 15.80 16.53 25.43
CA TYR A 45 16.21 15.17 25.07
C TYR A 45 16.62 14.40 26.33
N SER A 46 16.69 13.06 26.22
CA SER A 46 17.30 12.23 27.25
C SER A 46 18.74 11.91 26.87
N ASP A 47 19.64 12.14 27.81
CA ASP A 47 21.04 11.72 27.64
C ASP A 47 21.20 10.19 27.76
N ALA A 48 22.41 9.69 27.61
CA ALA A 48 22.72 8.27 27.67
C ALA A 48 22.40 7.61 29.05
N MET A 49 22.26 8.40 30.08
CA MET A 49 21.90 7.96 31.45
C MET A 49 20.37 8.08 31.72
N GLY A 50 19.61 8.61 30.76
CA GLY A 50 18.17 8.84 30.88
C GLY A 50 17.83 10.18 31.54
N ALA A 51 18.81 11.04 31.91
CA ALA A 51 18.52 12.35 32.45
C ALA A 51 18.02 13.31 31.37
N GLN A 52 17.01 14.10 31.71
CA GLN A 52 16.45 15.09 30.80
C GLN A 52 17.35 16.32 30.69
N GLN A 53 17.71 16.67 29.48
CA GLN A 53 18.57 17.80 29.16
C GLN A 53 17.85 18.76 28.21
N LYS A 54 18.08 20.03 28.35
CA LYS A 54 17.60 21.05 27.44
C LYS A 54 18.41 21.01 26.15
N TYR A 55 17.72 21.00 25.01
CA TYR A 55 18.37 21.14 23.70
C TYR A 55 18.59 22.63 23.41
N ASP A 56 19.81 23.01 23.17
CA ASP A 56 20.25 24.39 22.87
C ASP A 56 20.76 24.54 21.42
N GLY A 57 20.75 23.48 20.64
CA GLY A 57 21.11 23.52 19.22
C GLY A 57 20.16 24.37 18.40
N ARG A 58 20.64 24.84 17.25
CA ARG A 58 19.87 25.74 16.37
C ARG A 58 18.80 25.08 15.58
N TYR A 59 19.03 23.85 15.07
CA TYR A 59 18.13 23.22 14.12
C TYR A 59 17.53 21.95 14.69
N VAL A 60 16.23 21.81 14.43
CA VAL A 60 15.46 20.60 14.70
C VAL A 60 14.84 20.12 13.40
N GLN A 61 15.01 18.84 13.11
CA GLN A 61 14.41 18.19 11.94
C GLN A 61 13.24 17.35 12.37
N THR A 62 12.03 17.72 11.96
CA THR A 62 10.88 16.82 12.04
C THR A 62 11.03 15.72 10.98
N ARG A 63 10.86 14.49 11.39
CA ARG A 63 10.89 13.30 10.51
C ARG A 63 9.60 12.55 10.59
N MET A 64 9.23 11.94 9.46
CA MET A 64 8.20 10.93 9.37
C MET A 64 8.87 9.57 9.22
N SER A 65 8.47 8.61 10.04
CA SER A 65 8.87 7.21 9.93
C SER A 65 7.65 6.38 9.58
N CYS A 66 7.73 5.61 8.50
CA CYS A 66 6.67 4.70 8.09
C CYS A 66 7.18 3.26 8.13
N LEU A 67 6.42 2.40 8.81
CA LEU A 67 6.53 0.96 8.71
C LEU A 67 5.43 0.46 7.77
N ASN A 68 5.82 -0.19 6.70
CA ASN A 68 4.90 -0.86 5.80
C ASN A 68 5.21 -2.36 5.83
N ALA A 69 4.20 -3.17 6.04
CA ALA A 69 4.33 -4.62 6.07
C ALA A 69 3.11 -5.26 5.42
N GLY A 70 3.32 -6.36 4.73
CA GLY A 70 2.21 -7.05 4.10
C GLY A 70 2.56 -8.41 3.55
N THR A 71 1.51 -9.11 3.21
CA THR A 71 1.52 -10.39 2.54
C THR A 71 0.66 -10.29 1.29
N ILE A 72 1.12 -10.85 0.21
CA ILE A 72 0.42 -10.92 -1.07
C ILE A 72 0.41 -12.36 -1.53
N ASP A 73 -0.77 -12.86 -1.86
CA ASP A 73 -0.96 -14.12 -2.53
C ASP A 73 -1.59 -13.85 -3.90
N GLU A 74 -0.98 -14.34 -4.95
CA GLU A 74 -1.41 -14.14 -6.32
C GLU A 74 -1.50 -15.46 -7.06
N LEU A 75 -2.64 -15.71 -7.72
CA LEU A 75 -2.84 -16.83 -8.62
C LEU A 75 -3.19 -16.31 -10.01
N LEU A 76 -2.38 -16.65 -10.96
CA LEU A 76 -2.58 -16.37 -12.38
C LEU A 76 -2.86 -17.69 -13.12
N PHE A 77 -3.97 -17.71 -13.82
CA PHE A 77 -4.31 -18.81 -14.72
C PHE A 77 -4.54 -18.26 -16.12
N THR A 78 -3.94 -18.91 -17.10
CA THR A 78 -4.22 -18.63 -18.52
C THR A 78 -4.45 -19.92 -19.28
N SER A 79 -5.42 -19.93 -20.17
CA SER A 79 -5.66 -21.03 -21.07
C SER A 79 -6.11 -20.51 -22.44
N GLU A 80 -5.47 -20.96 -23.49
CA GLU A 80 -5.74 -20.57 -24.88
C GLU A 80 -5.76 -21.79 -25.78
N LEU A 81 -6.83 -21.93 -26.53
CA LEU A 81 -6.95 -22.83 -27.65
C LEU A 81 -6.83 -22.04 -28.95
N SER A 82 -5.94 -22.43 -29.84
CA SER A 82 -5.77 -21.83 -31.16
C SER A 82 -5.93 -22.86 -32.25
N LYS A 83 -6.49 -22.39 -33.37
CA LYS A 83 -6.62 -23.15 -34.64
C LYS A 83 -5.94 -22.33 -35.71
N SER A 84 -4.95 -22.92 -36.37
CA SER A 84 -4.30 -22.34 -37.55
C SER A 84 -4.90 -22.93 -38.82
N PHE A 85 -5.27 -22.04 -39.72
CA PHE A 85 -5.69 -22.35 -41.09
C PHE A 85 -4.57 -21.88 -42.04
N SER A 86 -4.74 -22.10 -43.33
CA SER A 86 -3.72 -21.73 -44.31
C SER A 86 -3.39 -20.23 -44.34
N THR A 87 -4.40 -19.38 -44.10
CA THR A 87 -4.29 -17.91 -44.16
C THR A 87 -4.75 -17.20 -42.89
N SER A 88 -5.06 -17.94 -41.85
CA SER A 88 -5.53 -17.29 -40.62
C SER A 88 -5.30 -18.13 -39.37
N THR A 89 -5.37 -17.48 -38.22
CA THR A 89 -5.33 -18.14 -36.91
C THR A 89 -6.45 -17.59 -36.03
N LEU A 90 -7.28 -18.47 -35.54
CA LEU A 90 -8.31 -18.19 -34.56
C LEU A 90 -7.80 -18.59 -33.17
N ARG A 91 -7.99 -17.72 -32.16
CA ARG A 91 -7.66 -18.01 -30.75
C ARG A 91 -8.85 -17.74 -29.88
N VAL A 92 -9.12 -18.65 -28.96
CA VAL A 92 -10.11 -18.48 -27.90
C VAL A 92 -9.40 -18.77 -26.60
N GLY A 93 -9.54 -17.88 -25.65
CA GLY A 93 -8.83 -18.03 -24.37
C GLY A 93 -9.55 -17.44 -23.18
N MET A 94 -9.05 -17.82 -22.04
CA MET A 94 -9.44 -17.26 -20.75
C MET A 94 -8.22 -16.93 -19.92
N ASN A 95 -8.35 -15.86 -19.14
CA ASN A 95 -7.38 -15.48 -18.11
C ASN A 95 -8.16 -15.31 -16.82
N GLU A 96 -7.62 -15.84 -15.76
CA GLU A 96 -8.08 -15.56 -14.40
C GLU A 96 -6.89 -15.05 -13.59
N TRP A 97 -7.13 -14.00 -12.85
CA TRP A 97 -6.20 -13.40 -11.92
C TRP A 97 -6.90 -13.21 -10.59
N TYR A 98 -6.40 -13.92 -9.59
CA TYR A 98 -6.81 -13.78 -8.20
C TYR A 98 -5.66 -13.18 -7.41
N TYR A 99 -5.98 -12.20 -6.59
CA TYR A 99 -5.02 -11.47 -5.78
C TYR A 99 -5.60 -11.26 -4.38
N ASP A 100 -4.86 -11.68 -3.37
CA ASP A 100 -5.20 -11.47 -1.97
C ASP A 100 -4.11 -10.63 -1.31
N ILE A 101 -4.50 -9.63 -0.55
CA ILE A 101 -3.59 -8.73 0.15
C ILE A 101 -3.97 -8.58 1.61
N ASP A 102 -2.97 -8.65 2.47
CA ASP A 102 -3.00 -8.25 3.86
C ASP A 102 -1.86 -7.25 4.07
N TYR A 103 -2.18 -5.98 4.29
CA TYR A 103 -1.21 -4.89 4.31
C TYR A 103 -1.48 -3.93 5.44
N CYS A 104 -0.43 -3.54 6.17
CA CYS A 104 -0.48 -2.47 7.14
C CYS A 104 0.55 -1.38 6.83
N SER A 105 0.16 -0.15 7.12
CA SER A 105 1.04 1.02 7.13
C SER A 105 0.88 1.73 8.47
N ASN A 106 1.98 1.94 9.16
CA ASN A 106 2.01 2.67 10.41
C ASN A 106 2.99 3.84 10.28
N THR A 107 2.48 5.05 10.43
CA THR A 107 3.25 6.29 10.29
C THR A 107 3.38 7.00 11.62
N THR A 108 4.61 7.31 12.01
CA THR A 108 4.95 8.11 13.19
C THR A 108 5.73 9.34 12.78
N MET A 109 5.50 10.46 13.47
CA MET A 109 6.32 11.67 13.33
C MET A 109 7.13 11.89 14.61
N TYR A 110 8.34 12.38 14.47
CA TYR A 110 9.21 12.72 15.59
C TYR A 110 10.19 13.83 15.22
N ASP A 111 10.66 14.52 16.23
CA ASP A 111 11.69 15.55 16.10
C ASP A 111 13.06 15.00 16.50
N GLN A 112 14.10 15.42 15.80
CA GLN A 112 15.49 15.11 16.13
C GLN A 112 16.38 16.33 15.99
N SER A 113 17.49 16.32 16.73
CA SER A 113 18.54 17.33 16.58
C SER A 113 19.19 17.25 15.21
N VAL A 114 19.70 18.39 14.76
CA VAL A 114 20.58 18.49 13.59
C VAL A 114 21.92 19.02 14.10
N PRO A 115 22.85 18.15 14.54
CA PRO A 115 24.13 18.58 15.10
C PRO A 115 25.03 19.12 13.98
N GLU A 116 25.59 20.33 14.21
CA GLU A 116 26.47 20.99 13.24
C GLU A 116 27.90 20.41 13.28
N ASP A 117 28.26 19.75 14.36
CA ASP A 117 29.57 19.13 14.58
C ASP A 117 29.69 17.69 14.04
N GLY A 118 28.63 17.19 13.40
CA GLY A 118 28.58 15.84 12.88
C GLY A 118 28.38 14.74 13.94
N SER A 119 28.05 15.11 15.18
CA SER A 119 27.68 14.14 16.22
C SER A 119 26.36 13.42 15.88
N TYR A 120 26.03 12.39 16.66
CA TYR A 120 24.78 11.66 16.43
C TYR A 120 23.55 12.51 16.75
N ALA A 121 22.57 12.46 15.85
CA ALA A 121 21.28 13.08 16.10
C ALA A 121 20.58 12.39 17.28
N VAL A 122 20.03 13.18 18.19
CA VAL A 122 19.23 12.70 19.32
C VAL A 122 17.76 13.04 19.09
N ARG A 123 16.89 12.22 19.61
CA ARG A 123 15.46 12.50 19.59
C ARG A 123 15.13 13.63 20.55
N LEU A 124 14.21 14.48 20.10
CA LEU A 124 13.76 15.65 20.83
C LEU A 124 12.27 15.59 21.06
N TRP A 125 11.80 16.28 22.11
CA TRP A 125 10.41 16.60 22.32
C TRP A 125 10.28 18.06 22.76
N ASP A 126 9.19 18.70 22.36
CA ASP A 126 8.89 20.09 22.67
C ASP A 126 7.93 20.16 23.85
N THR A 127 8.40 20.64 24.98
CA THR A 127 7.59 20.76 26.21
C THR A 127 6.50 21.84 26.11
N ASN A 128 6.63 22.79 25.19
CA ASN A 128 5.60 23.80 24.95
C ASN A 128 4.36 23.22 24.23
N LYS A 129 4.51 22.15 23.49
CA LYS A 129 3.41 21.53 22.77
C LYS A 129 2.63 20.50 23.58
N ASN A 130 3.00 20.29 24.83
CA ASN A 130 2.40 19.29 25.74
C ASN A 130 2.25 17.89 25.11
N ALA A 131 3.00 17.65 24.08
CA ALA A 131 3.03 16.41 23.33
C ALA A 131 4.48 15.93 23.38
N SER A 132 4.73 14.92 24.18
CA SER A 132 5.78 14.01 23.77
C SER A 132 5.33 13.46 22.42
N VAL A 133 5.68 14.12 21.32
CA VAL A 133 5.42 13.69 19.94
C VAL A 133 5.98 12.30 19.68
N PHE A 134 6.53 11.72 20.72
CA PHE A 134 7.37 10.57 20.73
C PHE A 134 6.68 9.29 20.32
N TYR A 135 5.46 9.06 20.51
CA TYR A 135 4.69 7.87 20.20
C TYR A 135 3.23 8.09 20.57
N ASP A 136 2.66 9.20 20.19
CA ASP A 136 1.22 9.27 20.23
C ASP A 136 0.69 8.47 19.04
N PHE A 137 0.71 7.14 19.19
CA PHE A 137 0.08 6.21 18.24
C PHE A 137 -1.40 6.53 18.01
N ASN A 138 -2.00 7.37 18.85
CA ASN A 138 -3.38 7.81 18.69
C ASN A 138 -3.53 8.89 17.63
N LYS A 139 -2.45 9.59 17.27
CA LYS A 139 -2.43 10.64 16.24
C LYS A 139 -1.77 10.21 14.93
N ASN A 140 -1.16 9.04 14.92
CA ASN A 140 -0.46 8.54 13.74
C ASN A 140 -1.45 7.83 12.83
N ALA A 141 -1.33 8.08 11.54
CA ALA A 141 -2.09 7.37 10.54
C ALA A 141 -1.63 5.90 10.52
N SER A 142 -2.46 5.02 11.07
CA SER A 142 -2.30 3.58 10.92
C SER A 142 -3.36 3.11 9.95
N GLU A 143 -2.93 2.42 8.91
CA GLU A 143 -3.80 1.89 7.89
C GLU A 143 -3.62 0.37 7.86
N TYR A 144 -4.74 -0.33 7.81
CA TYR A 144 -4.76 -1.76 7.60
C TYR A 144 -5.74 -2.08 6.49
N TYR A 145 -5.25 -2.72 5.46
CA TYR A 145 -6.02 -3.15 4.30
C TYR A 145 -5.96 -4.66 4.21
N LYS A 146 -7.12 -5.27 4.13
CA LYS A 146 -7.27 -6.67 3.81
C LYS A 146 -8.27 -6.80 2.69
N GLY A 147 -7.94 -7.57 1.67
CA GLY A 147 -8.86 -7.71 0.57
C GLY A 147 -8.38 -8.66 -0.50
N HIS A 148 -9.30 -8.95 -1.40
CA HIS A 148 -9.02 -9.75 -2.56
C HIS A 148 -9.68 -9.17 -3.81
N GLU A 149 -9.01 -9.39 -4.91
CA GLU A 149 -9.50 -9.07 -6.25
C GLU A 149 -9.51 -10.33 -7.10
N ASN A 150 -10.57 -10.50 -7.87
CA ASN A 150 -10.66 -11.55 -8.87
C ASN A 150 -11.03 -10.92 -10.21
N LYS A 151 -10.28 -11.26 -11.26
CA LYS A 151 -10.53 -10.85 -12.64
C LYS A 151 -10.60 -12.08 -13.50
N LEU A 152 -11.75 -12.28 -14.12
CA LEU A 152 -11.96 -13.32 -15.12
C LEU A 152 -12.18 -12.68 -16.48
N ALA A 153 -11.38 -13.04 -17.45
CA ALA A 153 -11.52 -12.57 -18.80
C ALA A 153 -11.66 -13.72 -19.78
N LEU A 154 -12.58 -13.57 -20.71
CA LEU A 154 -12.76 -14.43 -21.89
C LEU A 154 -12.46 -13.61 -23.12
N TYR A 155 -11.75 -14.19 -24.08
CA TYR A 155 -11.44 -13.51 -25.32
C TYR A 155 -11.47 -14.44 -26.53
N ILE A 156 -11.74 -13.82 -27.67
CA ILE A 156 -11.58 -14.43 -28.98
C ILE A 156 -10.84 -13.44 -29.87
N THR A 157 -9.84 -13.93 -30.59
CA THR A 157 -9.08 -13.12 -31.55
C THR A 157 -8.93 -13.88 -32.87
N HIS A 158 -8.91 -13.14 -33.96
CA HIS A 158 -8.66 -13.64 -35.27
C HIS A 158 -7.58 -12.82 -35.96
N ASP A 159 -6.57 -13.52 -36.43
CA ASP A 159 -5.45 -13.00 -37.19
C ASP A 159 -5.60 -13.55 -38.62
N TRP A 160 -5.78 -12.68 -39.61
CA TRP A 160 -6.13 -13.05 -40.97
C TRP A 160 -5.24 -12.37 -42.01
N ASP A 161 -4.50 -13.18 -42.76
CA ASP A 161 -3.76 -12.76 -43.93
C ASP A 161 -4.74 -12.71 -45.15
N ILE A 162 -5.31 -11.52 -45.35
CA ILE A 162 -6.30 -11.30 -46.44
C ILE A 162 -5.60 -11.43 -47.81
N THR A 163 -4.40 -10.89 -47.89
CA THR A 163 -3.50 -11.02 -49.04
C THR A 163 -2.05 -11.11 -48.55
N PRO A 164 -1.05 -11.44 -49.38
CA PRO A 164 0.37 -11.41 -48.98
C PRO A 164 0.87 -10.06 -48.50
N LYS A 165 0.10 -8.99 -48.70
CA LYS A 165 0.47 -7.61 -48.31
C LYS A 165 -0.50 -6.98 -47.32
N LEU A 166 -1.57 -7.66 -46.95
CA LEU A 166 -2.61 -7.14 -46.07
C LEU A 166 -3.01 -8.18 -45.03
N ASN A 167 -2.75 -7.87 -43.78
CA ASN A 167 -3.18 -8.64 -42.62
C ASN A 167 -4.23 -7.85 -41.83
N ALA A 168 -5.20 -8.52 -41.23
CA ALA A 168 -6.16 -7.95 -40.31
C ALA A 168 -6.14 -8.74 -39.02
N TYR A 169 -6.00 -8.04 -37.89
CA TYR A 169 -6.09 -8.60 -36.55
C TYR A 169 -7.25 -7.93 -35.81
N TYR A 170 -8.17 -8.72 -35.28
CA TYR A 170 -9.30 -8.23 -34.52
C TYR A 170 -9.75 -9.26 -33.48
N GLY A 171 -10.52 -8.79 -32.49
CA GLY A 171 -11.01 -9.65 -31.43
C GLY A 171 -11.92 -8.93 -30.48
N VAL A 172 -12.49 -9.70 -29.56
CA VAL A 172 -13.33 -9.23 -28.46
C VAL A 172 -12.82 -9.85 -27.18
N ARG A 173 -12.81 -9.05 -26.12
CA ARG A 173 -12.49 -9.45 -24.75
C ARG A 173 -13.60 -8.99 -23.83
N LEU A 174 -14.11 -9.89 -23.02
CA LEU A 174 -15.02 -9.61 -21.92
C LEU A 174 -14.25 -9.86 -20.62
N GLU A 175 -14.27 -8.90 -19.73
CA GLU A 175 -13.61 -9.02 -18.42
C GLU A 175 -14.60 -8.69 -17.31
N TRP A 176 -14.77 -9.63 -16.41
CA TRP A 176 -15.51 -9.45 -15.18
C TRP A 176 -14.52 -9.31 -14.03
N GLN A 177 -14.72 -8.27 -13.21
CA GLN A 177 -13.85 -7.95 -12.09
C GLN A 177 -14.67 -7.80 -10.81
N ARG A 178 -14.17 -8.40 -9.75
CA ARG A 178 -14.72 -8.27 -8.42
C ARG A 178 -13.62 -7.89 -7.44
N LEU A 179 -13.84 -6.82 -6.70
CA LEU A 179 -13.01 -6.37 -5.59
C LEU A 179 -13.81 -6.46 -4.30
N LYS A 180 -13.23 -7.04 -3.27
CA LYS A 180 -13.69 -6.93 -1.89
C LYS A 180 -12.53 -6.52 -1.03
N GLY A 181 -12.76 -5.56 -0.14
CA GLY A 181 -11.74 -5.08 0.76
C GLY A 181 -12.32 -4.49 2.01
N GLU A 182 -11.52 -4.44 3.04
CA GLU A 182 -11.78 -3.74 4.28
C GLU A 182 -10.60 -2.87 4.67
N ASN A 183 -10.88 -1.72 5.26
CA ASN A 183 -9.90 -0.82 5.83
C ASN A 183 -10.24 -0.59 7.29
N ALA A 184 -9.33 -0.97 8.19
CA ALA A 184 -9.50 -0.81 9.62
C ALA A 184 -9.20 0.62 10.12
N ALA A 185 -8.50 1.43 9.33
CA ALA A 185 -8.27 2.83 9.64
C ALA A 185 -9.52 3.65 9.30
N VAL A 186 -10.24 4.09 10.31
CA VAL A 186 -11.42 4.93 10.17
C VAL A 186 -11.15 6.35 10.65
N LYS A 187 -11.86 7.31 10.09
CA LYS A 187 -11.83 8.70 10.56
C LYS A 187 -12.90 8.92 11.61
N ASN A 188 -12.53 9.61 12.70
CA ASN A 188 -13.50 10.13 13.66
C ASN A 188 -14.27 11.35 13.10
N ALA A 189 -15.15 11.93 13.90
CA ALA A 189 -15.92 13.12 13.51
C ALA A 189 -15.06 14.34 13.16
N ASP A 190 -13.85 14.42 13.72
CA ASP A 190 -12.88 15.49 13.48
C ASP A 190 -12.00 15.21 12.24
N GLY A 191 -12.21 14.09 11.56
CA GLY A 191 -11.46 13.67 10.39
C GLY A 191 -10.11 13.04 10.69
N GLU A 192 -9.80 12.74 11.95
CA GLU A 192 -8.58 12.05 12.37
C GLU A 192 -8.73 10.54 12.24
N TYR A 193 -7.66 9.86 11.84
CA TYR A 193 -7.62 8.40 11.84
C TYR A 193 -7.48 7.87 13.27
N VAL A 194 -8.41 7.03 13.67
CA VAL A 194 -8.48 6.47 15.05
C VAL A 194 -8.24 4.96 15.09
N GLY A 195 -8.08 4.31 13.96
CA GLY A 195 -7.74 2.90 13.88
C GLY A 195 -6.24 2.69 13.94
N ARG A 196 -5.79 1.72 14.75
CA ARG A 196 -4.41 1.25 14.79
C ARG A 196 -4.36 -0.22 14.37
N PHE A 197 -3.21 -0.65 13.84
CA PHE A 197 -3.01 -2.07 13.49
C PHE A 197 -3.33 -3.02 14.65
N ALA A 198 -2.88 -2.68 15.87
CA ALA A 198 -3.20 -3.46 17.07
C ALA A 198 -4.70 -3.45 17.40
N ASP A 199 -5.36 -2.33 17.17
CA ASP A 199 -6.77 -2.17 17.45
C ASP A 199 -7.65 -2.93 16.46
N TYR A 200 -7.15 -3.15 15.25
CA TYR A 200 -7.85 -3.98 14.26
C TYR A 200 -8.10 -5.40 14.79
N TYR A 201 -7.09 -6.04 15.34
CA TYR A 201 -7.21 -7.39 15.88
C TYR A 201 -7.96 -7.45 17.20
N LEU A 202 -7.91 -6.38 17.99
CA LEU A 202 -8.58 -6.26 19.28
C LEU A 202 -9.99 -5.67 19.18
N GLY A 203 -10.34 -5.15 18.00
CA GLY A 203 -11.52 -4.34 17.76
C GLY A 203 -11.25 -2.87 18.07
N THR A 204 -11.21 -2.05 17.01
CA THR A 204 -11.03 -0.59 17.11
C THR A 204 -12.10 0.02 18.01
N THR A 205 -11.69 0.86 18.96
CA THR A 205 -12.57 1.49 19.93
C THR A 205 -12.42 3.00 19.82
N ALA A 206 -13.51 3.73 19.65
CA ALA A 206 -13.55 5.19 19.72
C ALA A 206 -13.29 5.69 21.15
N ALA A 207 -13.04 6.99 21.29
CA ALA A 207 -12.77 7.62 22.59
C ALA A 207 -13.90 7.45 23.62
N ASP A 208 -15.13 7.26 23.16
CA ASP A 208 -16.33 7.00 23.98
C ASP A 208 -16.53 5.52 24.32
N GLY A 209 -15.61 4.65 23.95
CA GLY A 209 -15.68 3.21 24.15
C GLY A 209 -16.48 2.44 23.09
N THR A 210 -17.00 3.12 22.07
CA THR A 210 -17.71 2.47 20.95
C THR A 210 -16.74 1.76 20.03
N LYS A 211 -17.03 0.51 19.66
CA LYS A 211 -16.25 -0.20 18.65
C LYS A 211 -16.45 0.42 17.27
N ILE A 212 -15.36 0.74 16.62
CA ILE A 212 -15.34 1.25 15.24
C ILE A 212 -15.22 0.06 14.29
N ALA A 213 -16.24 -0.14 13.47
CA ALA A 213 -16.21 -1.19 12.45
C ALA A 213 -15.28 -0.82 11.29
N PRO A 214 -14.55 -1.77 10.71
CA PRO A 214 -13.81 -1.55 9.48
C PRO A 214 -14.74 -1.07 8.35
N VAL A 215 -14.20 -0.23 7.47
CA VAL A 215 -14.91 0.16 6.24
C VAL A 215 -14.81 -0.99 5.25
N ASN A 216 -15.96 -1.55 4.89
CA ASN A 216 -16.05 -2.62 3.91
C ASN A 216 -16.35 -2.04 2.52
N MET A 217 -15.60 -2.52 1.53
CA MET A 217 -15.75 -2.15 0.13
C MET A 217 -16.03 -3.38 -0.72
N LYS A 218 -16.99 -3.24 -1.63
CA LYS A 218 -17.28 -4.27 -2.63
C LYS A 218 -17.61 -3.60 -3.95
N TYR A 219 -16.89 -4.00 -4.99
CA TYR A 219 -17.11 -3.56 -6.35
C TYR A 219 -17.22 -4.77 -7.27
N ASP A 220 -18.17 -4.70 -8.19
CA ASP A 220 -18.42 -5.70 -9.21
C ASP A 220 -18.69 -4.96 -10.52
N TRP A 221 -17.93 -5.25 -11.59
CA TRP A 221 -18.16 -4.62 -12.90
C TRP A 221 -17.72 -5.51 -14.06
N LEU A 222 -18.29 -5.24 -15.20
CA LEU A 222 -17.99 -5.88 -16.47
C LEU A 222 -17.41 -4.86 -17.44
N ASN A 223 -16.26 -5.17 -18.00
CA ASN A 223 -15.60 -4.41 -19.06
C ASN A 223 -15.71 -5.16 -20.39
N TYR A 224 -15.81 -4.44 -21.52
CA TYR A 224 -15.90 -5.00 -22.86
C TYR A 224 -15.16 -4.13 -23.88
#